data_eff119eaaad2c48982e2fecc68c22a64
#
_entry.id   eff119eaaad2c48982e2fecc68c22a64
#
_cell.length_a   1.000
_cell.length_b   1.000
_cell.length_c   1.000
_cell.angle_alpha   90.00
_cell.angle_beta   90.00
_cell.angle_gamma   90.00
#
_symmetry.space_group_name_H-M   'P 1'
#
loop_
_entity.id
_entity.type
_entity.pdbx_description
1 polymer ?
#
loop_
_entity_poly.entity_id
_entity_poly.type
_entity_poly.pdbx_seq_one_letter_code
_entity_poly.pdbx_strand_id
1 'polypeptide(L)'
;VNLYEHEAVSSIYKKYKVPHANFVVATEPNDEVAQFVKDNGGAVVKAMVLVGKRGKAGAVKLVNTPEEAAKAVSDIMGMLVWGEKPVAVMVCEKASIVAELYCAITYSTETRSPVITLSMQGGMDVEDIDPADIQTFPVKAQAEVEPYEIRNMLVKIGFTKQYGEILRQASMAIANVYQAFWGAECRMLEINPLAVVKVSKKDKKTGEMVEALDIRALDAVITLDDDASIPPQKIYGERSAYMREPTQREVDALLIDRDDHRGKAGSYVEPEDLSGDIAMMTFGGGGSAVTIETCYDVGLRPANFTDIGGNPPAEKMYRIGRIILSKPGLKGVLVCGGTASNTRIDVTLGEGLVNAIDDLAKEGKLDRDLIWVVRRGGPEVEKGLKLLAECFERNGIKGKIYDSELPITEAPLILRDLLVEHRGYKPGEQAKEA
;
A
#
# COMPACT_ATOMS: atom_id res chain seq x y z
N VAL A 1 3.83 -0.88 4.56
CA VAL A 1 4.76 -0.27 3.58
C VAL A 1 5.08 -1.27 2.49
N ASN A 2 4.93 -0.85 1.20
CA ASN A 2 5.41 -1.62 0.05
C ASN A 2 6.87 -1.30 -0.22
N LEU A 3 7.68 -2.32 -0.51
CA LEU A 3 9.10 -2.17 -0.81
C LEU A 3 9.34 -2.15 -2.32
N TYR A 4 10.32 -1.34 -2.76
CA TYR A 4 10.90 -1.54 -4.08
C TYR A 4 11.68 -2.85 -4.13
N GLU A 5 11.75 -3.51 -5.30
CA GLU A 5 12.42 -4.81 -5.45
C GLU A 5 13.87 -4.78 -4.91
N HIS A 6 14.65 -3.75 -5.23
CA HIS A 6 16.04 -3.64 -4.78
C HIS A 6 16.17 -3.50 -3.25
N GLU A 7 15.22 -2.84 -2.59
CA GLU A 7 15.18 -2.75 -1.12
C GLU A 7 14.83 -4.10 -0.50
N ALA A 8 13.81 -4.78 -1.04
CA ALA A 8 13.39 -6.10 -0.61
C ALA A 8 14.54 -7.11 -0.70
N VAL A 9 15.27 -7.11 -1.81
CA VAL A 9 16.41 -8.01 -2.02
C VAL A 9 17.58 -7.64 -1.11
N SER A 10 17.97 -6.36 -1.04
CA SER A 10 19.13 -5.90 -0.24
C SER A 10 18.95 -6.12 1.25
N SER A 11 17.74 -5.93 1.77
CA SER A 11 17.47 -6.00 3.21
C SER A 11 16.93 -7.37 3.64
N ILE A 12 15.86 -7.84 2.98
CA ILE A 12 15.11 -9.03 3.43
C ILE A 12 15.69 -10.31 2.84
N TYR A 13 15.80 -10.41 1.50
CA TYR A 13 16.30 -11.64 0.90
C TYR A 13 17.72 -11.97 1.35
N LYS A 14 18.60 -10.96 1.40
CA LYS A 14 19.96 -11.13 1.89
C LYS A 14 20.01 -11.60 3.35
N LYS A 15 19.21 -11.00 4.23
CA LYS A 15 19.15 -11.35 5.66
C LYS A 15 18.67 -12.79 5.85
N TYR A 16 17.63 -13.21 5.16
CA TYR A 16 17.02 -14.54 5.30
C TYR A 16 17.54 -15.56 4.30
N LYS A 17 18.59 -15.24 3.54
CA LYS A 17 19.26 -16.13 2.57
C LYS A 17 18.31 -16.68 1.49
N VAL A 18 17.35 -15.87 1.06
CA VAL A 18 16.54 -16.16 -0.11
C VAL A 18 17.45 -16.06 -1.34
N PRO A 19 17.56 -17.13 -2.17
CA PRO A 19 18.42 -17.08 -3.36
C PRO A 19 17.90 -16.04 -4.36
N HIS A 20 18.77 -15.14 -4.78
CA HIS A 20 18.44 -14.08 -5.73
C HIS A 20 19.59 -13.83 -6.72
N ALA A 21 19.31 -13.09 -7.79
CA ALA A 21 20.31 -12.61 -8.74
C ALA A 21 21.16 -11.49 -8.14
N ASN A 22 22.43 -11.38 -8.54
CA ASN A 22 23.24 -10.21 -8.21
C ASN A 22 22.75 -9.00 -9.00
N PHE A 23 22.93 -7.81 -8.46
CA PHE A 23 22.47 -6.57 -9.08
C PHE A 23 23.23 -5.34 -8.60
N VAL A 24 23.09 -4.26 -9.37
CA VAL A 24 23.44 -2.89 -9.01
C VAL A 24 22.25 -1.98 -9.20
N VAL A 25 22.24 -0.82 -8.53
CA VAL A 25 21.13 0.15 -8.61
C VAL A 25 21.67 1.47 -9.13
N ALA A 26 20.96 2.10 -10.05
CA ALA A 26 21.36 3.36 -10.63
C ALA A 26 20.15 4.28 -10.90
N THR A 27 20.36 5.59 -10.83
CA THR A 27 19.39 6.62 -11.24
C THR A 27 19.76 7.25 -12.60
N GLU A 28 20.99 6.99 -13.05
CA GLU A 28 21.53 7.45 -14.34
C GLU A 28 22.59 6.46 -14.85
N PRO A 29 22.94 6.47 -16.14
CA PRO A 29 24.04 5.67 -16.66
C PRO A 29 25.35 6.02 -15.96
N ASN A 30 26.10 5.00 -15.51
CA ASN A 30 27.37 5.17 -14.83
C ASN A 30 28.33 4.00 -15.10
N ASP A 31 29.58 4.14 -14.65
CA ASP A 31 30.64 3.15 -14.86
C ASP A 31 30.37 1.82 -14.13
N GLU A 32 29.67 1.85 -12.99
CA GLU A 32 29.32 0.65 -12.22
C GLU A 32 28.35 -0.24 -13.04
N VAL A 33 27.31 0.36 -13.64
CA VAL A 33 26.40 -0.33 -14.56
C VAL A 33 27.14 -0.90 -15.76
N ALA A 34 28.03 -0.10 -16.37
CA ALA A 34 28.80 -0.53 -17.53
C ALA A 34 29.71 -1.73 -17.21
N GLN A 35 30.39 -1.68 -16.06
CA GLN A 35 31.25 -2.75 -15.59
C GLN A 35 30.45 -4.00 -15.24
N PHE A 36 29.32 -3.86 -14.53
CA PHE A 36 28.44 -4.97 -14.19
C PHE A 36 27.96 -5.74 -15.45
N VAL A 37 27.55 -5.02 -16.50
CA VAL A 37 27.13 -5.64 -17.76
C VAL A 37 28.26 -6.39 -18.46
N LYS A 38 29.49 -5.83 -18.45
CA LYS A 38 30.68 -6.50 -19.02
C LYS A 38 31.00 -7.79 -18.27
N ASP A 39 31.00 -7.75 -16.95
CA ASP A 39 31.38 -8.89 -16.11
C ASP A 39 30.41 -10.05 -16.22
N ASN A 40 29.12 -9.74 -16.46
CA ASN A 40 28.03 -10.74 -16.57
C ASN A 40 27.65 -11.10 -18.01
N GLY A 41 28.29 -10.52 -19.04
CA GLY A 41 27.97 -10.77 -20.43
C GLY A 41 26.56 -10.33 -20.83
N GLY A 42 26.01 -9.35 -20.16
CA GLY A 42 24.68 -8.80 -20.33
C GLY A 42 23.93 -8.69 -19.01
N ALA A 43 22.78 -8.03 -19.02
CA ALA A 43 21.95 -7.78 -17.83
C ALA A 43 20.47 -7.64 -18.17
N VAL A 44 19.65 -7.59 -17.13
CA VAL A 44 18.24 -7.18 -17.16
C VAL A 44 18.10 -5.88 -16.40
N VAL A 45 17.63 -4.83 -17.06
CA VAL A 45 17.37 -3.50 -16.46
C VAL A 45 15.90 -3.39 -16.13
N LYS A 46 15.56 -3.15 -14.88
CA LYS A 46 14.18 -3.10 -14.36
C LYS A 46 13.88 -1.76 -13.69
N ALA A 47 12.72 -1.18 -13.96
CA ALA A 47 12.22 0.00 -13.26
C ALA A 47 11.95 -0.32 -11.79
N MET A 48 12.36 0.57 -10.89
CA MET A 48 11.96 0.53 -9.48
C MET A 48 10.74 1.42 -9.28
N VAL A 49 9.58 0.77 -9.33
CA VAL A 49 8.25 1.30 -9.08
C VAL A 49 7.50 0.33 -8.17
N LEU A 50 6.46 0.79 -7.50
CA LEU A 50 5.64 -0.05 -6.62
C LEU A 50 4.50 -0.76 -7.38
N VAL A 51 4.22 -0.35 -8.60
CA VAL A 51 3.22 -0.99 -9.48
C VAL A 51 3.72 -2.30 -10.07
N GLY A 52 2.82 -3.26 -10.22
CA GLY A 52 3.07 -4.54 -10.90
C GLY A 52 3.12 -4.44 -12.42
N LYS A 53 3.29 -5.59 -13.08
CA LYS A 53 3.20 -5.74 -14.56
C LYS A 53 4.22 -4.87 -15.32
N ARG A 54 5.37 -4.60 -14.72
CA ARG A 54 6.47 -3.78 -15.29
C ARG A 54 6.92 -4.23 -16.67
N GLY A 55 6.95 -5.55 -16.89
CA GLY A 55 7.31 -6.13 -18.20
C GLY A 55 6.33 -5.72 -19.31
N LYS A 56 5.02 -5.74 -19.04
CA LYS A 56 3.98 -5.32 -20.00
C LYS A 56 4.04 -3.82 -20.32
N ALA A 57 4.53 -3.02 -19.39
CA ALA A 57 4.76 -1.58 -19.59
C ALA A 57 6.07 -1.26 -20.34
N GLY A 58 6.88 -2.25 -20.72
CA GLY A 58 8.18 -2.04 -21.35
C GLY A 58 9.26 -1.53 -20.38
N ALA A 59 9.03 -1.61 -19.08
CA ALA A 59 9.91 -1.14 -18.00
C ALA A 59 10.90 -2.23 -17.51
N VAL A 60 11.03 -3.32 -18.27
CA VAL A 60 12.04 -4.38 -18.11
C VAL A 60 12.72 -4.59 -19.45
N LYS A 61 14.02 -4.38 -19.54
CA LYS A 61 14.80 -4.48 -20.77
C LYS A 61 15.97 -5.43 -20.61
N LEU A 62 16.13 -6.35 -21.58
CA LEU A 62 17.33 -7.15 -21.73
C LEU A 62 18.40 -6.35 -22.48
N VAL A 63 19.63 -6.37 -21.97
CA VAL A 63 20.78 -5.67 -22.56
C VAL A 63 21.99 -6.61 -22.62
N ASN A 64 22.82 -6.46 -23.66
CA ASN A 64 24.01 -7.29 -23.87
C ASN A 64 25.29 -6.48 -23.81
N THR A 65 25.22 -5.16 -23.99
CA THR A 65 26.38 -4.27 -23.98
C THR A 65 26.19 -3.12 -22.99
N PRO A 66 27.28 -2.48 -22.52
CA PRO A 66 27.22 -1.29 -21.70
C PRO A 66 26.45 -0.12 -22.33
N GLU A 67 26.55 0.04 -23.64
CA GLU A 67 25.88 1.10 -24.39
C GLU A 67 24.35 0.86 -24.42
N GLU A 68 23.94 -0.39 -24.62
CA GLU A 68 22.52 -0.78 -24.50
C GLU A 68 22.00 -0.54 -23.08
N ALA A 69 22.82 -0.85 -22.07
CA ALA A 69 22.45 -0.63 -20.69
C ALA A 69 22.30 0.86 -20.36
N ALA A 70 23.24 1.71 -20.78
CA ALA A 70 23.15 3.16 -20.60
C ALA A 70 21.89 3.73 -21.21
N LYS A 71 21.55 3.28 -22.43
CA LYS A 71 20.30 3.67 -23.10
C LYS A 71 19.07 3.18 -22.33
N ALA A 72 19.06 1.91 -21.89
CA ALA A 72 17.94 1.33 -21.16
C ALA A 72 17.69 2.05 -19.81
N VAL A 73 18.76 2.41 -19.09
CA VAL A 73 18.68 3.21 -17.87
C VAL A 73 18.03 4.55 -18.14
N SER A 74 18.52 5.30 -19.15
CA SER A 74 17.96 6.62 -19.51
C SER A 74 16.50 6.53 -19.96
N ASP A 75 16.17 5.56 -20.79
CA ASP A 75 14.81 5.35 -21.30
C ASP A 75 13.83 5.06 -20.15
N ILE A 76 14.19 4.12 -19.24
CA ILE A 76 13.34 3.70 -18.12
C ILE A 76 13.16 4.84 -17.12
N MET A 77 14.23 5.58 -16.79
CA MET A 77 14.14 6.73 -15.87
C MET A 77 13.32 7.89 -16.45
N GLY A 78 13.18 7.96 -17.77
CA GLY A 78 12.38 8.98 -18.45
C GLY A 78 10.91 8.61 -18.69
N MET A 79 10.51 7.35 -18.44
CA MET A 79 9.14 6.89 -18.70
C MET A 79 8.24 6.95 -17.47
N LEU A 80 6.93 6.86 -17.71
CA LEU A 80 5.92 6.56 -16.68
C LEU A 80 5.51 5.10 -16.81
N VAL A 81 5.54 4.37 -15.71
CA VAL A 81 5.12 2.97 -15.61
C VAL A 81 3.76 2.95 -14.92
N TRP A 82 2.68 2.81 -15.69
CA TRP A 82 1.31 2.88 -15.17
C TRP A 82 1.02 4.14 -14.32
N GLY A 83 1.60 5.29 -14.74
CA GLY A 83 1.46 6.55 -14.02
C GLY A 83 2.55 6.84 -12.99
N GLU A 84 3.34 5.85 -12.58
CA GLU A 84 4.45 6.04 -11.65
C GLU A 84 5.77 6.37 -12.36
N LYS A 85 6.51 7.31 -11.80
CA LYS A 85 7.89 7.59 -12.24
C LYS A 85 8.86 6.68 -11.50
N PRO A 86 9.74 5.94 -12.19
CA PRO A 86 10.76 5.14 -11.52
C PRO A 86 11.67 5.98 -10.62
N VAL A 87 11.89 5.50 -9.40
CA VAL A 87 12.83 6.14 -8.44
C VAL A 87 14.29 5.77 -8.75
N ALA A 88 14.49 4.60 -9.38
CA ALA A 88 15.78 4.07 -9.80
C ALA A 88 15.56 2.97 -10.83
N VAL A 89 16.63 2.41 -11.36
CA VAL A 89 16.65 1.14 -12.05
C VAL A 89 17.50 0.13 -11.29
N MET A 90 17.09 -1.14 -11.33
CA MET A 90 17.84 -2.28 -10.84
C MET A 90 18.40 -3.04 -12.05
N VAL A 91 19.71 -3.17 -12.12
CA VAL A 91 20.42 -3.87 -13.20
C VAL A 91 20.89 -5.20 -12.66
N CYS A 92 20.24 -6.29 -13.10
CA CYS A 92 20.44 -7.64 -12.59
C CYS A 92 21.21 -8.51 -13.57
N GLU A 93 21.95 -9.50 -13.05
CA GLU A 93 22.53 -10.56 -13.91
C GLU A 93 21.43 -11.31 -14.66
N LYS A 94 21.72 -11.73 -15.89
CA LYS A 94 20.81 -12.56 -16.69
C LYS A 94 20.71 -13.95 -16.10
N ALA A 95 19.49 -14.45 -15.93
CA ALA A 95 19.24 -15.82 -15.53
C ALA A 95 18.95 -16.70 -16.76
N SER A 96 19.59 -17.87 -16.83
CA SER A 96 19.23 -18.89 -17.82
C SER A 96 18.04 -19.70 -17.27
N ILE A 97 16.83 -19.20 -17.51
CA ILE A 97 15.57 -19.73 -16.95
C ILE A 97 15.21 -21.05 -17.65
N VAL A 98 14.88 -22.06 -16.85
CA VAL A 98 14.41 -23.37 -17.31
C VAL A 98 12.92 -23.55 -17.01
N ALA A 99 12.49 -23.06 -15.86
CA ALA A 99 11.09 -23.04 -15.44
C ALA A 99 10.82 -21.87 -14.50
N GLU A 100 9.59 -21.44 -14.50
CA GLU A 100 9.11 -20.33 -13.67
C GLU A 100 7.97 -20.82 -12.76
N LEU A 101 8.17 -20.66 -11.47
CA LEU A 101 7.18 -20.97 -10.44
C LEU A 101 6.58 -19.69 -9.91
N TYR A 102 5.34 -19.74 -9.51
CA TYR A 102 4.71 -18.75 -8.66
C TYR A 102 4.86 -19.15 -7.19
N CYS A 103 5.26 -18.23 -6.34
CA CYS A 103 5.35 -18.42 -4.90
C CYS A 103 4.88 -17.15 -4.19
N ALA A 104 3.80 -17.27 -3.40
CA ALA A 104 3.32 -16.17 -2.56
C ALA A 104 3.02 -16.66 -1.14
N ILE A 105 3.18 -15.75 -0.19
CA ILE A 105 2.84 -15.98 1.21
C ILE A 105 2.00 -14.81 1.70
N THR A 106 0.81 -15.11 2.21
CA THR A 106 -0.15 -14.14 2.72
C THR A 106 -0.85 -14.69 3.96
N TYR A 107 -1.78 -13.94 4.53
CA TYR A 107 -2.69 -14.44 5.57
C TYR A 107 -4.04 -14.78 4.97
N SER A 108 -4.63 -15.89 5.42
CA SER A 108 -5.99 -16.29 5.07
C SER A 108 -6.93 -16.04 6.25
N THR A 109 -8.02 -15.32 6.01
CA THR A 109 -9.08 -15.12 7.00
C THR A 109 -9.91 -16.37 7.22
N GLU A 110 -10.01 -17.24 6.22
CA GLU A 110 -10.72 -18.52 6.30
C GLU A 110 -9.99 -19.49 7.23
N THR A 111 -8.70 -19.73 7.00
CA THR A 111 -7.88 -20.63 7.82
C THR A 111 -7.31 -19.97 9.07
N ARG A 112 -7.41 -18.62 9.18
CA ARG A 112 -6.85 -17.78 10.27
C ARG A 112 -5.36 -18.08 10.50
N SER A 113 -4.65 -18.24 9.41
CA SER A 113 -3.22 -18.62 9.44
C SER A 113 -2.49 -18.06 8.21
N PRO A 114 -1.15 -18.01 8.24
CA PRO A 114 -0.38 -17.83 7.03
C PRO A 114 -0.68 -18.94 6.02
N VAL A 115 -0.64 -18.61 4.74
CA VAL A 115 -0.78 -19.57 3.66
C VAL A 115 0.36 -19.41 2.66
N ILE A 116 0.92 -20.52 2.20
CA ILE A 116 1.89 -20.59 1.12
C ILE A 116 1.16 -21.00 -0.14
N THR A 117 1.16 -20.18 -1.15
CA THR A 117 0.56 -20.44 -2.45
C THR A 117 1.65 -20.73 -3.46
N LEU A 118 1.56 -21.87 -4.14
CA LEU A 118 2.54 -22.34 -5.13
C LEU A 118 1.85 -22.74 -6.42
N SER A 119 2.49 -22.44 -7.56
CA SER A 119 2.14 -22.98 -8.86
C SER A 119 3.41 -23.28 -9.66
N MET A 120 3.33 -24.25 -10.56
CA MET A 120 4.37 -24.52 -11.58
C MET A 120 4.29 -23.56 -12.75
N GLN A 121 3.31 -22.66 -12.78
CA GLN A 121 3.13 -21.60 -13.76
C GLN A 121 3.45 -20.25 -13.12
N GLY A 122 4.66 -19.73 -13.36
CA GLY A 122 5.10 -18.40 -12.95
C GLY A 122 5.44 -17.53 -14.15
N GLY A 123 5.87 -16.29 -13.91
CA GLY A 123 6.24 -15.34 -14.95
C GLY A 123 5.07 -14.75 -15.73
N MET A 124 3.84 -15.06 -15.32
CA MET A 124 2.59 -14.53 -15.89
C MET A 124 1.72 -13.95 -14.78
N ASP A 125 0.64 -13.25 -15.16
CA ASP A 125 -0.28 -12.72 -14.15
C ASP A 125 -0.99 -13.87 -13.42
N VAL A 126 -1.04 -13.82 -12.11
CA VAL A 126 -1.62 -14.90 -11.29
C VAL A 126 -3.11 -15.11 -11.60
N GLU A 127 -3.81 -14.05 -12.03
CA GLU A 127 -5.20 -14.09 -12.45
C GLU A 127 -5.42 -14.89 -13.74
N ASP A 128 -4.37 -15.07 -14.54
CA ASP A 128 -4.39 -15.85 -15.80
C ASP A 128 -4.03 -17.34 -15.57
N ILE A 129 -3.58 -17.72 -14.37
CA ILE A 129 -3.28 -19.11 -14.02
C ILE A 129 -4.58 -19.86 -13.75
N ASP A 130 -4.74 -21.06 -14.33
CA ASP A 130 -5.89 -21.92 -14.01
C ASP A 130 -5.92 -22.18 -12.49
N PRO A 131 -7.04 -21.91 -11.80
CA PRO A 131 -7.18 -22.21 -10.37
C PRO A 131 -6.83 -23.65 -9.98
N ALA A 132 -6.98 -24.60 -10.89
CA ALA A 132 -6.60 -26.01 -10.66
C ALA A 132 -5.07 -26.21 -10.54
N ASP A 133 -4.27 -25.32 -11.13
CA ASP A 133 -2.80 -25.34 -11.08
C ASP A 133 -2.21 -24.52 -9.93
N ILE A 134 -3.07 -23.83 -9.17
CA ILE A 134 -2.68 -23.10 -7.96
C ILE A 134 -2.98 -23.96 -6.72
N GLN A 135 -1.97 -24.18 -5.90
CA GLN A 135 -2.13 -24.92 -4.64
C GLN A 135 -1.81 -24.01 -3.45
N THR A 136 -2.76 -23.91 -2.54
CA THR A 136 -2.61 -23.11 -1.31
C THR A 136 -2.48 -24.04 -0.10
N PHE A 137 -1.45 -23.82 0.70
CA PHE A 137 -1.11 -24.63 1.85
C PHE A 137 -1.17 -23.79 3.13
N PRO A 138 -2.19 -23.98 3.97
CA PRO A 138 -2.23 -23.35 5.29
C PRO A 138 -1.05 -23.82 6.15
N VAL A 139 -0.40 -22.86 6.81
CA VAL A 139 0.68 -23.11 7.75
C VAL A 139 0.16 -22.85 9.16
N LYS A 140 0.46 -23.73 10.11
CA LYS A 140 0.13 -23.46 11.51
C LYS A 140 0.75 -22.13 11.93
N ALA A 141 0.05 -21.35 12.76
CA ALA A 141 0.50 -20.03 13.24
C ALA A 141 1.70 -20.17 14.19
N GLN A 142 2.82 -20.62 13.66
CA GLN A 142 4.11 -20.78 14.35
C GLN A 142 5.21 -20.24 13.42
N ALA A 143 6.26 -19.72 14.02
CA ALA A 143 7.31 -19.00 13.32
C ALA A 143 8.19 -19.83 12.37
N GLU A 144 8.03 -21.15 12.32
CA GLU A 144 8.94 -22.04 11.58
C GLU A 144 8.17 -22.99 10.67
N VAL A 145 8.59 -23.04 9.42
CA VAL A 145 8.20 -24.07 8.44
C VAL A 145 9.44 -24.84 8.05
N GLU A 146 9.41 -26.13 8.30
CA GLU A 146 10.56 -26.98 8.03
C GLU A 146 10.69 -27.32 6.53
N PRO A 147 11.91 -27.44 5.99
CA PRO A 147 12.13 -27.76 4.58
C PRO A 147 11.43 -29.04 4.11
N TYR A 148 11.18 -30.02 5.00
CA TYR A 148 10.47 -31.23 4.61
C TYR A 148 8.97 -31.00 4.37
N GLU A 149 8.36 -30.00 5.03
CA GLU A 149 6.97 -29.60 4.79
C GLU A 149 6.85 -28.95 3.40
N ILE A 150 7.75 -28.03 3.08
CA ILE A 150 7.86 -27.45 1.73
C ILE A 150 8.11 -28.51 0.68
N ARG A 151 8.97 -29.50 0.97
CA ARG A 151 9.18 -30.63 0.06
C ARG A 151 7.87 -31.33 -0.29
N ASN A 152 7.02 -31.57 0.71
CA ASN A 152 5.73 -32.22 0.49
C ASN A 152 4.78 -31.33 -0.36
N MET A 153 4.83 -30.01 -0.18
CA MET A 153 4.09 -29.06 -1.02
C MET A 153 4.58 -29.11 -2.47
N LEU A 154 5.89 -29.07 -2.70
CA LEU A 154 6.51 -29.16 -4.04
C LEU A 154 6.18 -30.49 -4.74
N VAL A 155 6.11 -31.59 -4.01
CA VAL A 155 5.66 -32.87 -4.56
C VAL A 155 4.22 -32.79 -5.05
N LYS A 156 3.33 -32.15 -4.27
CA LYS A 156 1.90 -32.03 -4.62
C LYS A 156 1.67 -31.19 -5.88
N ILE A 157 2.43 -30.12 -6.09
CA ILE A 157 2.33 -29.33 -7.32
C ILE A 157 3.05 -29.96 -8.54
N GLY A 158 3.66 -31.16 -8.35
CA GLY A 158 4.31 -31.89 -9.44
C GLY A 158 5.75 -31.49 -9.75
N PHE A 159 6.38 -30.64 -8.93
CA PHE A 159 7.76 -30.18 -9.11
C PHE A 159 8.77 -31.31 -9.32
N THR A 160 8.63 -32.40 -8.60
CA THR A 160 9.53 -33.56 -8.65
C THR A 160 9.51 -34.33 -9.97
N LYS A 161 8.45 -34.16 -10.78
CA LYS A 161 8.36 -34.85 -12.07
C LYS A 161 9.44 -34.40 -13.07
N GLN A 162 9.91 -33.15 -12.93
CA GLN A 162 10.86 -32.52 -13.85
C GLN A 162 12.15 -32.06 -13.14
N TYR A 163 12.06 -31.63 -11.88
CA TYR A 163 13.14 -30.95 -11.14
C TYR A 163 13.47 -31.62 -9.81
N GLY A 164 13.29 -32.95 -9.71
CA GLY A 164 13.55 -33.73 -8.50
C GLY A 164 14.98 -33.63 -7.98
N GLU A 165 15.96 -33.40 -8.85
CA GLU A 165 17.38 -33.26 -8.49
C GLU A 165 17.68 -32.02 -7.64
N ILE A 166 16.87 -30.96 -7.76
CA ILE A 166 17.01 -29.74 -6.96
C ILE A 166 15.91 -29.57 -5.92
N LEU A 167 15.14 -30.63 -5.64
CA LEU A 167 14.04 -30.59 -4.68
C LEU A 167 14.48 -30.08 -3.29
N ARG A 168 15.68 -30.47 -2.84
CA ARG A 168 16.25 -30.00 -1.58
C ARG A 168 16.51 -28.48 -1.62
N GLN A 169 17.14 -27.98 -2.69
CA GLN A 169 17.46 -26.58 -2.85
C GLN A 169 16.17 -25.75 -2.92
N ALA A 170 15.18 -26.19 -3.69
CA ALA A 170 13.88 -25.54 -3.78
C ALA A 170 13.14 -25.52 -2.44
N SER A 171 13.16 -26.63 -1.70
CA SER A 171 12.56 -26.71 -0.37
C SER A 171 13.20 -25.74 0.62
N MET A 172 14.52 -25.65 0.62
CA MET A 172 15.26 -24.70 1.47
C MET A 172 14.99 -23.26 1.06
N ALA A 173 14.96 -22.96 -0.25
CA ALA A 173 14.69 -21.61 -0.74
C ALA A 173 13.31 -21.11 -0.29
N ILE A 174 12.25 -21.92 -0.47
CA ILE A 174 10.89 -21.53 -0.07
C ILE A 174 10.76 -21.49 1.47
N ALA A 175 11.44 -22.37 2.21
CA ALA A 175 11.50 -22.24 3.67
C ALA A 175 12.16 -20.92 4.10
N ASN A 176 13.21 -20.49 3.42
CA ASN A 176 13.84 -19.18 3.66
C ASN A 176 12.89 -18.00 3.28
N VAL A 177 12.08 -18.17 2.22
CA VAL A 177 11.03 -17.19 1.86
C VAL A 177 10.01 -17.07 2.99
N TYR A 178 9.58 -18.19 3.57
CA TYR A 178 8.66 -18.17 4.71
C TYR A 178 9.29 -17.51 5.94
N GLN A 179 10.56 -17.82 6.23
CA GLN A 179 11.31 -17.16 7.32
C GLN A 179 11.45 -15.65 7.07
N ALA A 180 11.63 -15.24 5.82
CA ALA A 180 11.65 -13.83 5.44
C ALA A 180 10.29 -13.16 5.68
N PHE A 181 9.20 -13.79 5.25
CA PHE A 181 7.83 -13.32 5.48
C PHE A 181 7.53 -13.13 6.96
N TRP A 182 7.82 -14.15 7.77
CA TRP A 182 7.53 -14.10 9.20
C TRP A 182 8.45 -13.16 9.96
N GLY A 183 9.76 -13.27 9.74
CA GLY A 183 10.76 -12.52 10.51
C GLY A 183 10.93 -11.07 10.10
N ALA A 184 10.39 -10.65 8.96
CA ALA A 184 10.27 -9.26 8.55
C ALA A 184 8.87 -8.68 8.79
N GLU A 185 7.98 -9.44 9.43
CA GLU A 185 6.61 -9.04 9.74
C GLU A 185 5.86 -8.57 8.47
N CYS A 186 5.95 -9.38 7.40
CA CYS A 186 5.28 -9.09 6.15
C CYS A 186 3.77 -9.37 6.24
N ARG A 187 2.97 -8.54 5.58
CA ARG A 187 1.56 -8.84 5.28
C ARG A 187 1.43 -9.68 4.02
N MET A 188 2.34 -9.48 3.07
CA MET A 188 2.43 -10.22 1.82
C MET A 188 3.89 -10.30 1.37
N LEU A 189 4.28 -11.45 0.84
CA LEU A 189 5.52 -11.65 0.11
C LEU A 189 5.23 -12.50 -1.12
N GLU A 190 5.49 -11.97 -2.30
CA GLU A 190 5.28 -12.65 -3.57
C GLU A 190 6.58 -12.67 -4.38
N ILE A 191 6.83 -13.78 -5.05
CA ILE A 191 7.93 -14.00 -5.99
C ILE A 191 7.33 -14.54 -7.29
N ASN A 192 7.37 -13.72 -8.34
CA ASN A 192 6.81 -14.09 -9.64
C ASN A 192 7.72 -13.58 -10.80
N PRO A 193 8.71 -14.42 -11.24
CA PRO A 193 8.86 -15.84 -10.92
C PRO A 193 9.88 -16.18 -9.82
N LEU A 194 9.65 -17.29 -9.15
CA LEU A 194 10.68 -18.07 -8.48
C LEU A 194 11.20 -19.09 -9.53
N ALA A 195 12.39 -18.87 -10.08
CA ALA A 195 12.84 -19.56 -11.28
C ALA A 195 13.78 -20.73 -10.98
N VAL A 196 13.60 -21.83 -11.72
CA VAL A 196 14.63 -22.85 -11.92
C VAL A 196 15.58 -22.33 -13.00
N VAL A 197 16.86 -22.23 -12.68
CA VAL A 197 17.87 -21.64 -13.56
C VAL A 197 19.04 -22.60 -13.75
N LYS A 198 19.68 -22.53 -14.94
CA LYS A 198 20.98 -23.16 -15.19
C LYS A 198 22.09 -22.30 -14.61
N VAL A 199 23.00 -22.92 -13.92
CA VAL A 199 24.19 -22.28 -13.34
C VAL A 199 25.44 -23.13 -13.61
N SER A 200 26.57 -22.49 -13.77
CA SER A 200 27.86 -23.19 -13.79
C SER A 200 28.37 -23.33 -12.36
N LYS A 201 28.54 -24.58 -11.90
CA LYS A 201 29.08 -24.89 -10.55
C LYS A 201 30.35 -25.73 -10.70
N LYS A 202 31.30 -25.49 -9.80
CA LYS A 202 32.49 -26.33 -9.72
C LYS A 202 32.13 -27.66 -9.03
N ASP A 203 32.32 -28.75 -9.73
CA ASP A 203 32.15 -30.08 -9.16
C ASP A 203 33.17 -30.28 -8.02
N LYS A 204 32.71 -30.70 -6.86
CA LYS A 204 33.54 -30.86 -5.66
C LYS A 204 34.51 -32.03 -5.75
N LYS A 205 34.26 -33.01 -6.62
CA LYS A 205 35.08 -34.21 -6.79
C LYS A 205 36.11 -34.04 -7.90
N THR A 206 35.71 -33.51 -9.06
CA THR A 206 36.58 -33.39 -10.23
C THR A 206 37.26 -32.02 -10.30
N GLY A 207 36.70 -30.99 -9.65
CA GLY A 207 37.16 -29.61 -9.75
C GLY A 207 36.78 -28.91 -11.06
N GLU A 208 36.06 -29.59 -11.95
CA GLU A 208 35.63 -29.06 -13.24
C GLU A 208 34.34 -28.25 -13.13
N MET A 209 34.15 -27.31 -14.06
CA MET A 209 32.89 -26.56 -14.14
C MET A 209 31.85 -27.43 -14.85
N VAL A 210 30.73 -27.67 -14.17
CA VAL A 210 29.59 -28.44 -14.67
C VAL A 210 28.34 -27.58 -14.69
N GLU A 211 27.48 -27.82 -15.68
CA GLU A 211 26.14 -27.22 -15.69
C GLU A 211 25.27 -27.92 -14.63
N ALA A 212 24.57 -27.17 -13.83
CA ALA A 212 23.68 -27.67 -12.81
C ALA A 212 22.43 -26.79 -12.74
N LEU A 213 21.33 -27.34 -12.19
CA LEU A 213 20.15 -26.55 -11.88
C LEU A 213 20.28 -25.93 -10.49
N ASP A 214 19.65 -24.77 -10.35
CA ASP A 214 19.51 -24.04 -9.09
C ASP A 214 18.15 -23.34 -9.06
N ILE A 215 17.78 -22.74 -7.91
CA ILE A 215 16.57 -21.96 -7.78
C ILE A 215 16.89 -20.54 -7.36
N ARG A 216 16.23 -19.54 -7.97
CA ARG A 216 16.43 -18.12 -7.68
C ARG A 216 15.13 -17.32 -7.75
N ALA A 217 14.95 -16.42 -6.83
CA ALA A 217 13.95 -15.36 -6.92
C ALA A 217 14.41 -14.34 -7.97
N LEU A 218 13.58 -14.10 -8.97
CA LEU A 218 13.83 -13.12 -10.00
C LEU A 218 12.92 -11.89 -9.89
N ASP A 219 12.08 -11.86 -8.86
CA ASP A 219 11.23 -10.74 -8.49
C ASP A 219 11.07 -10.68 -6.98
N ALA A 220 10.59 -9.56 -6.45
CA ALA A 220 10.23 -9.40 -5.06
C ALA A 220 9.15 -8.34 -4.90
N VAL A 221 7.95 -8.78 -4.53
CA VAL A 221 6.86 -7.90 -4.10
C VAL A 221 6.62 -8.15 -2.62
N ILE A 222 6.93 -7.16 -1.79
CA ILE A 222 6.83 -7.29 -0.34
C ILE A 222 6.05 -6.11 0.23
N THR A 223 5.01 -6.45 0.99
CA THR A 223 4.27 -5.51 1.83
C THR A 223 4.55 -5.82 3.29
N LEU A 224 5.18 -4.89 3.99
CA LEU A 224 5.44 -4.96 5.43
C LEU A 224 4.23 -4.49 6.22
N ASP A 225 4.08 -4.98 7.45
CA ASP A 225 3.10 -4.46 8.38
C ASP A 225 3.56 -3.07 8.90
N ASP A 226 2.69 -2.09 8.82
CA ASP A 226 2.99 -0.73 9.28
C ASP A 226 3.09 -0.66 10.81
N ASP A 227 2.46 -1.60 11.51
CA ASP A 227 2.50 -1.75 12.96
C ASP A 227 3.53 -2.82 13.42
N ALA A 228 4.48 -3.20 12.56
CA ALA A 228 5.56 -4.12 12.89
C ALA A 228 6.38 -3.66 14.11
N SER A 229 7.06 -4.59 14.78
CA SER A 229 7.91 -4.35 15.96
C SER A 229 8.94 -3.23 15.72
N ILE A 230 9.48 -3.17 14.50
CA ILE A 230 10.24 -2.02 14.01
C ILE A 230 9.42 -1.41 12.88
N PRO A 231 8.79 -0.23 13.08
CA PRO A 231 7.99 0.41 12.05
C PRO A 231 8.81 0.59 10.76
N PRO A 232 8.35 0.02 9.64
CA PRO A 232 9.11 0.05 8.38
C PRO A 232 9.35 1.48 7.86
N GLN A 233 8.51 2.43 8.21
CA GLN A 233 8.68 3.85 7.88
C GLN A 233 9.99 4.43 8.42
N LYS A 234 10.51 3.91 9.55
CA LYS A 234 11.81 4.32 10.11
C LYS A 234 13.01 3.91 9.24
N ILE A 235 12.82 2.88 8.41
CA ILE A 235 13.87 2.31 7.56
C ILE A 235 13.71 2.79 6.12
N TYR A 236 12.47 2.76 5.60
CA TYR A 236 12.17 2.99 4.19
C TYR A 236 11.47 4.33 3.90
N GLY A 237 11.25 5.15 4.94
CA GLY A 237 10.50 6.39 4.83
C GLY A 237 8.97 6.19 4.78
N GLU A 238 8.24 7.30 4.83
CA GLU A 238 6.80 7.30 4.69
C GLU A 238 6.41 7.04 3.24
N ARG A 239 5.40 6.19 3.03
CA ARG A 239 4.87 5.85 1.70
C ARG A 239 3.36 5.85 1.75
N SER A 240 2.73 6.26 0.67
CA SER A 240 1.28 6.19 0.52
C SER A 240 0.80 4.73 0.52
N ALA A 241 -0.42 4.51 1.02
CA ALA A 241 -1.13 3.24 0.84
C ALA A 241 -1.48 3.00 -0.64
N TYR A 242 -1.60 4.07 -1.43
CA TYR A 242 -1.70 4.03 -2.88
C TYR A 242 -0.29 4.09 -3.48
N MET A 243 -0.10 3.51 -4.64
CA MET A 243 1.18 3.39 -5.33
C MET A 243 1.72 4.74 -5.86
N ARG A 244 1.65 5.78 -5.07
CA ARG A 244 2.14 7.14 -5.32
C ARG A 244 2.84 7.70 -4.08
N GLU A 245 3.63 8.72 -4.25
CA GLU A 245 4.22 9.45 -3.13
C GLU A 245 3.11 10.00 -2.21
N PRO A 246 3.28 9.91 -0.88
CA PRO A 246 2.30 10.45 0.06
C PRO A 246 2.22 11.97 -0.08
N THR A 247 1.02 12.52 0.03
CA THR A 247 0.86 13.97 0.14
C THR A 247 1.39 14.47 1.48
N GLN A 248 1.74 15.76 1.56
CA GLN A 248 2.19 16.35 2.83
C GLN A 248 1.11 16.20 3.92
N ARG A 249 -0.17 16.26 3.56
CA ARG A 249 -1.29 16.05 4.50
C ARG A 249 -1.32 14.62 5.06
N GLU A 250 -1.03 13.61 4.23
CA GLU A 250 -0.94 12.22 4.69
C GLU A 250 0.23 12.04 5.65
N VAL A 251 1.39 12.63 5.35
CA VAL A 251 2.55 12.62 6.24
C VAL A 251 2.24 13.33 7.56
N ASP A 252 1.62 14.51 7.52
CA ASP A 252 1.26 15.28 8.70
C ASP A 252 0.24 14.55 9.58
N ALA A 253 -0.71 13.82 8.97
CA ALA A 253 -1.68 13.00 9.69
C ALA A 253 -1.02 11.83 10.43
N LEU A 254 -0.06 11.14 9.80
CA LEU A 254 0.72 10.07 10.44
C LEU A 254 1.49 10.57 11.66
N LEU A 255 2.00 11.81 11.62
CA LEU A 255 2.72 12.41 12.74
C LEU A 255 1.86 12.65 13.98
N ILE A 256 0.53 12.79 13.81
CA ILE A 256 -0.41 12.97 14.96
C ILE A 256 -0.37 11.74 15.87
N ASP A 257 -0.30 10.54 15.32
CA ASP A 257 -0.38 9.28 16.06
C ASP A 257 0.93 8.90 16.76
N ARG A 258 2.05 9.53 16.41
CA ARG A 258 3.35 9.27 17.07
C ARG A 258 3.36 9.64 18.55
N ASP A 259 2.58 10.65 18.91
CA ASP A 259 2.54 11.19 20.26
C ASP A 259 1.35 10.64 21.08
N ASP A 260 0.39 9.97 20.45
CA ASP A 260 -0.82 9.49 21.10
C ASP A 260 -1.33 8.16 20.51
N HIS A 261 -1.24 7.10 21.30
CA HIS A 261 -1.70 5.75 20.95
C HIS A 261 -3.22 5.56 21.00
N ARG A 262 -4.00 6.56 21.42
CA ARG A 262 -5.47 6.50 21.57
C ARG A 262 -6.17 6.75 20.23
N GLY A 263 -6.44 5.70 19.48
CA GLY A 263 -7.03 5.81 18.13
C GLY A 263 -6.01 6.29 17.10
N LYS A 264 -6.32 6.10 15.83
CA LYS A 264 -5.41 6.42 14.71
C LYS A 264 -5.97 7.55 13.86
N ALA A 265 -5.51 8.77 14.03
CA ALA A 265 -5.78 9.86 13.09
C ALA A 265 -4.98 9.69 11.78
N GLY A 266 -3.89 8.93 11.83
CA GLY A 266 -3.03 8.61 10.69
C GLY A 266 -3.64 7.69 9.64
N SER A 267 -4.89 7.25 9.81
CA SER A 267 -5.65 6.60 8.73
C SER A 267 -6.11 7.59 7.64
N TYR A 268 -5.72 8.86 7.71
CA TYR A 268 -6.00 9.82 6.64
C TYR A 268 -5.27 9.43 5.35
N VAL A 269 -6.05 9.19 4.31
CA VAL A 269 -5.55 8.83 2.98
C VAL A 269 -6.37 9.57 1.93
N GLU A 270 -5.70 10.13 0.92
CA GLU A 270 -6.37 10.76 -0.22
C GLU A 270 -6.55 9.75 -1.36
N PRO A 271 -7.60 9.90 -2.22
CA PRO A 271 -7.74 9.10 -3.43
C PRO A 271 -6.50 9.20 -4.33
N GLU A 272 -6.24 8.15 -5.10
CA GLU A 272 -5.06 8.07 -5.98
C GLU A 272 -5.01 9.24 -6.99
N ASP A 273 -6.16 9.59 -7.57
CA ASP A 273 -6.31 10.68 -8.55
C ASP A 273 -6.36 12.08 -7.92
N LEU A 274 -6.36 12.16 -6.59
CA LEU A 274 -6.47 13.41 -5.81
C LEU A 274 -7.70 14.27 -6.12
N SER A 275 -8.66 13.76 -6.90
CA SER A 275 -9.78 14.53 -7.49
C SER A 275 -10.97 14.74 -6.55
N GLY A 276 -11.00 14.10 -5.38
CA GLY A 276 -12.11 14.19 -4.43
C GLY A 276 -12.31 15.62 -3.89
N ASP A 277 -13.58 15.99 -3.71
CA ASP A 277 -14.00 17.35 -3.30
C ASP A 277 -14.89 17.37 -2.05
N ILE A 278 -15.12 16.22 -1.41
CA ILE A 278 -15.87 16.09 -0.17
C ILE A 278 -14.94 15.68 0.97
N ALA A 279 -14.69 16.61 1.88
CA ALA A 279 -13.89 16.35 3.08
C ALA A 279 -14.62 15.39 4.03
N MET A 280 -13.96 14.30 4.40
CA MET A 280 -14.52 13.24 5.24
C MET A 280 -13.88 13.28 6.62
N MET A 281 -14.68 13.52 7.66
CA MET A 281 -14.30 13.39 9.07
C MET A 281 -15.15 12.27 9.69
N THR A 282 -14.67 11.05 9.63
CA THR A 282 -15.45 9.89 10.05
C THR A 282 -14.87 9.22 11.29
N PHE A 283 -15.69 8.48 12.02
CA PHE A 283 -15.34 7.93 13.34
C PHE A 283 -15.76 6.47 13.44
N GLY A 284 -14.78 5.60 13.68
CA GLY A 284 -14.94 4.16 13.79
C GLY A 284 -15.00 3.46 12.43
N GLY A 285 -14.19 2.40 12.24
CA GLY A 285 -13.95 1.78 10.94
C GLY A 285 -15.21 1.36 10.19
N GLY A 286 -16.18 0.73 10.84
CA GLY A 286 -17.45 0.34 10.20
C GLY A 286 -18.29 1.54 9.78
N GLY A 287 -18.41 2.56 10.62
CA GLY A 287 -19.13 3.81 10.29
C GLY A 287 -18.45 4.57 9.15
N SER A 288 -17.13 4.61 9.15
CA SER A 288 -16.33 5.24 8.09
C SER A 288 -16.52 4.54 6.74
N ALA A 289 -16.47 3.20 6.71
CA ALA A 289 -16.67 2.41 5.51
C ALA A 289 -18.07 2.63 4.91
N VAL A 290 -19.13 2.47 5.72
CA VAL A 290 -20.52 2.69 5.26
C VAL A 290 -20.72 4.12 4.75
N THR A 291 -20.14 5.11 5.42
CA THR A 291 -20.29 6.52 5.01
C THR A 291 -19.62 6.79 3.67
N ILE A 292 -18.42 6.27 3.45
CA ILE A 292 -17.68 6.48 2.19
C ILE A 292 -18.34 5.73 1.03
N GLU A 293 -18.78 4.48 1.23
CA GLU A 293 -19.55 3.73 0.23
C GLU A 293 -20.81 4.48 -0.19
N THR A 294 -21.59 4.96 0.79
CA THR A 294 -22.78 5.75 0.50
C THR A 294 -22.45 7.04 -0.26
N CYS A 295 -21.32 7.69 0.02
CA CYS A 295 -20.90 8.85 -0.80
C CYS A 295 -20.73 8.48 -2.26
N TYR A 296 -20.03 7.40 -2.58
CA TYR A 296 -19.87 6.94 -3.97
C TYR A 296 -21.22 6.56 -4.60
N ASP A 297 -22.07 5.84 -3.89
CA ASP A 297 -23.40 5.43 -4.38
C ASP A 297 -24.27 6.63 -4.78
N VAL A 298 -24.17 7.74 -4.06
CA VAL A 298 -24.96 8.95 -4.35
C VAL A 298 -24.21 9.93 -5.28
N GLY A 299 -23.05 9.55 -5.81
CA GLY A 299 -22.27 10.35 -6.76
C GLY A 299 -21.46 11.49 -6.12
N LEU A 300 -21.21 11.45 -4.83
CA LEU A 300 -20.26 12.31 -4.14
C LEU A 300 -18.83 11.75 -4.32
N ARG A 301 -17.83 12.62 -4.28
CA ARG A 301 -16.42 12.24 -4.43
C ARG A 301 -15.65 12.54 -3.15
N PRO A 302 -15.42 11.53 -2.29
CA PRO A 302 -14.60 11.69 -1.09
C PRO A 302 -13.21 12.25 -1.43
N ALA A 303 -12.79 13.30 -0.73
CA ALA A 303 -11.48 13.91 -0.86
C ALA A 303 -10.41 13.16 -0.06
N ASN A 304 -10.85 12.38 0.90
CA ASN A 304 -10.02 11.55 1.76
C ASN A 304 -10.86 10.42 2.37
N PHE A 305 -10.20 9.34 2.74
CA PHE A 305 -10.67 8.43 3.77
C PHE A 305 -10.04 8.83 5.10
N THR A 306 -10.81 8.81 6.19
CA THR A 306 -10.28 9.08 7.54
C THR A 306 -11.11 8.33 8.56
N ASP A 307 -10.47 7.51 9.37
CA ASP A 307 -11.05 6.98 10.60
C ASP A 307 -10.33 7.63 11.80
N ILE A 308 -11.02 8.58 12.45
CA ILE A 308 -10.46 9.31 13.60
C ILE A 308 -10.49 8.44 14.87
N GLY A 309 -11.05 7.24 14.77
CA GLY A 309 -11.23 6.32 15.89
C GLY A 309 -12.42 6.67 16.77
N GLY A 310 -12.72 5.80 17.73
CA GLY A 310 -13.84 5.96 18.66
C GLY A 310 -13.53 6.84 19.88
N ASN A 311 -12.28 7.27 20.06
CA ASN A 311 -11.84 7.89 21.31
C ASN A 311 -10.78 9.00 21.13
N PRO A 312 -10.93 9.93 20.18
CA PRO A 312 -9.93 10.95 19.94
C PRO A 312 -9.99 12.03 21.05
N PRO A 313 -8.85 12.47 21.60
CA PRO A 313 -8.80 13.68 22.42
C PRO A 313 -9.02 14.93 21.57
N ALA A 314 -9.33 16.07 22.22
CA ALA A 314 -9.57 17.35 21.55
C ALA A 314 -8.40 17.76 20.62
N GLU A 315 -7.17 17.62 21.09
CA GLU A 315 -5.96 17.97 20.33
C GLU A 315 -5.84 17.16 19.03
N LYS A 316 -6.13 15.86 19.08
CA LYS A 316 -6.10 15.01 17.88
C LYS A 316 -7.17 15.47 16.88
N MET A 317 -8.38 15.74 17.34
CA MET A 317 -9.45 16.25 16.48
C MET A 317 -9.13 17.64 15.90
N TYR A 318 -8.51 18.51 16.70
CA TYR A 318 -8.03 19.81 16.26
C TYR A 318 -7.02 19.69 15.12
N ARG A 319 -5.98 18.88 15.29
CA ARG A 319 -4.92 18.71 14.29
C ARG A 319 -5.44 18.07 13.00
N ILE A 320 -6.17 16.95 13.10
CA ILE A 320 -6.70 16.27 11.92
C ILE A 320 -7.75 17.11 11.18
N GLY A 321 -8.59 17.85 11.90
CA GLY A 321 -9.55 18.77 11.29
C GLY A 321 -8.88 19.84 10.46
N ARG A 322 -7.78 20.42 10.93
CA ARG A 322 -7.00 21.41 10.18
C ARG A 322 -6.35 20.80 8.93
N ILE A 323 -5.81 19.57 9.02
CA ILE A 323 -5.23 18.86 7.89
C ILE A 323 -6.28 18.61 6.80
N ILE A 324 -7.43 18.05 7.18
CA ILE A 324 -8.53 17.74 6.25
C ILE A 324 -9.02 19.02 5.55
N LEU A 325 -9.25 20.09 6.29
CA LEU A 325 -9.74 21.36 5.75
C LEU A 325 -8.69 22.14 4.94
N SER A 326 -7.42 21.76 4.99
CA SER A 326 -6.36 22.38 4.19
C SER A 326 -6.31 21.91 2.73
N LYS A 327 -7.06 20.85 2.37
CA LYS A 327 -7.07 20.37 0.99
C LYS A 327 -7.76 21.40 0.08
N PRO A 328 -7.12 21.81 -1.02
CA PRO A 328 -7.73 22.74 -1.97
C PRO A 328 -8.85 22.05 -2.78
N GLY A 329 -9.79 22.85 -3.29
CA GLY A 329 -10.85 22.36 -4.19
C GLY A 329 -12.02 21.65 -3.49
N LEU A 330 -12.09 21.68 -2.17
CA LEU A 330 -13.21 21.13 -1.43
C LEU A 330 -14.51 21.89 -1.76
N LYS A 331 -15.64 21.19 -1.76
CA LYS A 331 -16.98 21.74 -1.92
C LYS A 331 -17.89 21.46 -0.73
N GLY A 332 -17.68 20.32 -0.10
CA GLY A 332 -18.47 19.91 1.06
C GLY A 332 -17.64 19.26 2.14
N VAL A 333 -18.20 19.24 3.34
CA VAL A 333 -17.63 18.58 4.53
C VAL A 333 -18.67 17.67 5.15
N LEU A 334 -18.30 16.40 5.33
CA LEU A 334 -19.12 15.41 5.99
C LEU A 334 -18.46 14.96 7.29
N VAL A 335 -19.06 15.32 8.41
CA VAL A 335 -18.64 14.85 9.74
C VAL A 335 -19.62 13.76 10.17
N CYS A 336 -19.20 12.50 10.13
CA CYS A 336 -20.12 11.39 10.29
C CYS A 336 -19.56 10.30 11.21
N GLY A 337 -20.35 9.89 12.22
CA GLY A 337 -19.95 8.82 13.14
C GLY A 337 -21.09 8.27 13.95
N GLY A 338 -20.87 7.06 14.47
CA GLY A 338 -21.85 6.33 15.29
C GLY A 338 -22.03 6.90 16.71
N THR A 339 -22.72 6.12 17.54
CA THR A 339 -22.95 6.41 18.95
C THR A 339 -21.90 5.78 19.88
N ALA A 340 -21.16 4.78 19.38
CA ALA A 340 -20.11 4.10 20.13
C ALA A 340 -18.85 5.00 20.25
N SER A 341 -18.89 5.94 21.20
CA SER A 341 -17.77 6.82 21.51
C SER A 341 -17.51 6.77 23.02
N ASN A 342 -16.25 6.60 23.39
CA ASN A 342 -15.82 6.70 24.80
C ASN A 342 -15.45 8.14 25.16
N THR A 343 -15.15 8.98 24.17
CA THR A 343 -14.88 10.41 24.41
C THR A 343 -16.16 11.21 24.23
N ARG A 344 -16.34 12.20 25.06
CA ARG A 344 -17.47 13.14 25.05
C ARG A 344 -17.47 13.96 23.76
N ILE A 345 -18.63 14.15 23.16
CA ILE A 345 -18.77 14.88 21.89
C ILE A 345 -18.51 16.39 22.07
N ASP A 346 -18.78 16.94 23.22
CA ASP A 346 -18.41 18.32 23.54
C ASP A 346 -16.89 18.54 23.59
N VAL A 347 -16.11 17.50 23.86
CA VAL A 347 -14.64 17.53 23.79
C VAL A 347 -14.16 17.38 22.34
N THR A 348 -14.63 16.35 21.63
CA THR A 348 -14.15 16.07 20.26
C THR A 348 -14.60 17.13 19.27
N LEU A 349 -15.90 17.42 19.19
CA LEU A 349 -16.43 18.43 18.29
C LEU A 349 -16.41 19.82 18.93
N GLY A 350 -16.85 19.94 20.20
CA GLY A 350 -16.98 21.23 20.86
C GLY A 350 -15.66 21.93 21.18
N GLU A 351 -14.63 21.19 21.60
CA GLU A 351 -13.29 21.76 21.82
C GLU A 351 -12.37 21.51 20.60
N GLY A 352 -12.30 20.28 20.09
CA GLY A 352 -11.36 19.93 19.04
C GLY A 352 -11.69 20.59 17.69
N LEU A 353 -12.83 20.23 17.10
CA LEU A 353 -13.19 20.73 15.75
C LEU A 353 -13.55 22.21 15.77
N VAL A 354 -14.26 22.68 16.79
CA VAL A 354 -14.62 24.10 16.94
C VAL A 354 -13.37 24.98 16.98
N ASN A 355 -12.38 24.64 17.80
CA ASN A 355 -11.13 25.40 17.86
C ASN A 355 -10.36 25.36 16.52
N ALA A 356 -10.37 24.23 15.81
CA ALA A 356 -9.77 24.14 14.48
C ALA A 356 -10.43 25.10 13.47
N ILE A 357 -11.76 25.15 13.46
CA ILE A 357 -12.54 26.06 12.61
C ILE A 357 -12.28 27.53 12.98
N ASP A 358 -12.35 27.86 14.26
CA ASP A 358 -12.15 29.24 14.73
C ASP A 358 -10.76 29.77 14.41
N ASP A 359 -9.73 28.94 14.57
CA ASP A 359 -8.36 29.34 14.25
C ASP A 359 -8.13 29.45 12.75
N LEU A 360 -8.70 28.55 11.93
CA LEU A 360 -8.68 28.69 10.48
C LEU A 360 -9.40 29.97 10.02
N ALA A 361 -10.50 30.34 10.70
CA ALA A 361 -11.22 31.59 10.40
C ALA A 361 -10.37 32.82 10.76
N LYS A 362 -9.71 32.84 11.93
CA LYS A 362 -8.80 33.91 12.36
C LYS A 362 -7.59 34.05 11.43
N GLU A 363 -7.08 32.94 10.93
CA GLU A 363 -5.97 32.89 9.97
C GLU A 363 -6.38 33.27 8.52
N GLY A 364 -7.68 33.46 8.26
CA GLY A 364 -8.19 33.73 6.91
C GLY A 364 -8.11 32.52 5.96
N LYS A 365 -7.99 31.32 6.51
CA LYS A 365 -7.85 30.05 5.75
C LYS A 365 -9.13 29.22 5.72
N LEU A 366 -10.17 29.63 6.43
CA LEU A 366 -11.46 28.94 6.39
C LEU A 366 -12.21 29.27 5.11
N ASP A 367 -12.49 28.25 4.31
CA ASP A 367 -13.41 28.39 3.15
C ASP A 367 -14.86 28.37 3.66
N ARG A 368 -15.52 29.55 3.62
CA ARG A 368 -16.90 29.73 4.08
C ARG A 368 -17.94 29.27 3.06
N ASP A 369 -17.51 28.93 1.86
CA ASP A 369 -18.40 28.42 0.82
C ASP A 369 -18.62 26.92 0.91
N LEU A 370 -17.90 26.22 1.78
CA LEU A 370 -18.11 24.80 2.04
C LEU A 370 -19.51 24.55 2.64
N ILE A 371 -20.18 23.53 2.12
CA ILE A 371 -21.45 23.06 2.67
C ILE A 371 -21.16 21.91 3.64
N TRP A 372 -21.65 22.04 4.86
CA TRP A 372 -21.39 21.08 5.91
C TRP A 372 -22.62 20.22 6.23
N VAL A 373 -22.42 18.94 6.44
CA VAL A 373 -23.36 18.05 7.11
C VAL A 373 -22.65 17.33 8.22
N VAL A 374 -23.23 17.44 9.40
CA VAL A 374 -22.72 16.81 10.62
C VAL A 374 -23.77 15.84 11.15
N ARG A 375 -23.37 14.60 11.39
CA ARG A 375 -24.18 13.58 12.02
C ARG A 375 -23.36 12.85 13.08
N ARG A 376 -23.67 13.05 14.35
CA ARG A 376 -22.89 12.48 15.44
C ARG A 376 -23.78 12.09 16.63
N GLY A 377 -23.45 10.96 17.27
CA GLY A 377 -24.01 10.53 18.55
C GLY A 377 -22.90 10.24 19.56
N GLY A 378 -23.28 10.02 20.80
CA GLY A 378 -22.36 9.68 21.88
C GLY A 378 -22.58 10.51 23.15
N PRO A 379 -21.72 10.36 24.18
CA PRO A 379 -21.84 11.11 25.42
C PRO A 379 -21.77 12.63 25.21
N GLU A 380 -22.60 13.41 25.90
CA GLU A 380 -22.66 14.88 25.80
C GLU A 380 -22.91 15.40 24.38
N VAL A 381 -23.65 14.64 23.56
CA VAL A 381 -23.91 14.98 22.14
C VAL A 381 -24.65 16.31 22.02
N GLU A 382 -25.68 16.55 22.81
CA GLU A 382 -26.46 17.81 22.77
C GLU A 382 -25.56 19.03 22.96
N LYS A 383 -24.69 18.97 23.99
CA LYS A 383 -23.76 20.05 24.29
C LYS A 383 -22.74 20.24 23.19
N GLY A 384 -22.18 19.13 22.65
CA GLY A 384 -21.19 19.18 21.58
C GLY A 384 -21.76 19.74 20.28
N LEU A 385 -22.96 19.32 19.87
CA LEU A 385 -23.63 19.83 18.67
C LEU A 385 -24.06 21.28 18.81
N LYS A 386 -24.46 21.71 20.02
CA LYS A 386 -24.78 23.12 20.33
C LYS A 386 -23.53 23.99 20.13
N LEU A 387 -22.38 23.63 20.73
CA LEU A 387 -21.13 24.38 20.58
C LEU A 387 -20.71 24.47 19.08
N LEU A 388 -20.92 23.41 18.30
CA LEU A 388 -20.62 23.41 16.87
C LEU A 388 -21.61 24.29 16.09
N ALA A 389 -22.90 24.29 16.42
CA ALA A 389 -23.90 25.17 15.82
C ALA A 389 -23.57 26.65 16.06
N GLU A 390 -23.21 27.03 17.31
CA GLU A 390 -22.74 28.37 17.65
C GLU A 390 -21.46 28.75 16.88
N CYS A 391 -20.56 27.78 16.65
CA CYS A 391 -19.38 27.97 15.81
C CYS A 391 -19.76 28.23 14.35
N PHE A 392 -20.72 27.50 13.79
CA PHE A 392 -21.18 27.71 12.43
C PHE A 392 -21.78 29.11 12.25
N GLU A 393 -22.62 29.53 13.20
CA GLU A 393 -23.26 30.85 13.17
C GLU A 393 -22.22 31.99 13.20
N ARG A 394 -21.28 31.99 14.16
CA ARG A 394 -20.27 33.05 14.29
C ARG A 394 -19.26 33.11 13.14
N ASN A 395 -19.02 31.97 12.45
CA ASN A 395 -18.10 31.91 11.30
C ASN A 395 -18.80 31.99 9.94
N GLY A 396 -20.14 32.07 9.92
CA GLY A 396 -20.92 32.13 8.68
C GLY A 396 -20.90 30.86 7.85
N ILE A 397 -20.77 29.69 8.50
CA ILE A 397 -20.71 28.36 7.87
C ILE A 397 -22.12 27.90 7.50
N LYS A 398 -22.29 27.42 6.26
CA LYS A 398 -23.54 26.85 5.77
C LYS A 398 -23.56 25.35 6.02
N GLY A 399 -24.58 24.83 6.69
CA GLY A 399 -24.68 23.40 6.92
C GLY A 399 -25.86 22.98 7.77
N LYS A 400 -25.97 21.67 7.95
CA LYS A 400 -26.98 21.04 8.81
C LYS A 400 -26.30 20.12 9.83
N ILE A 401 -26.82 20.12 11.03
CA ILE A 401 -26.30 19.36 12.16
C ILE A 401 -27.40 18.44 12.67
N TYR A 402 -27.08 17.16 12.80
CA TYR A 402 -27.97 16.10 13.23
C TYR A 402 -27.30 15.26 14.34
N ASP A 403 -28.13 14.71 15.20
CA ASP A 403 -27.74 13.69 16.16
C ASP A 403 -27.86 12.26 15.58
N SER A 404 -27.85 11.27 16.46
CA SER A 404 -27.91 9.84 16.09
C SER A 404 -29.29 9.36 15.61
N GLU A 405 -30.35 10.16 15.72
CA GLU A 405 -31.68 9.80 15.21
C GLU A 405 -31.69 9.75 13.66
N LEU A 406 -30.83 10.57 13.02
CA LEU A 406 -30.61 10.45 11.58
C LEU A 406 -29.81 9.17 11.27
N PRO A 407 -30.29 8.27 10.37
CA PRO A 407 -29.47 7.16 9.89
C PRO A 407 -28.14 7.63 9.28
N ILE A 408 -27.07 6.86 9.51
CA ILE A 408 -25.72 7.25 9.05
C ILE A 408 -25.64 7.39 7.52
N THR A 409 -26.43 6.61 6.78
CA THR A 409 -26.53 6.61 5.33
C THR A 409 -27.29 7.81 4.76
N GLU A 410 -28.10 8.50 5.57
CA GLU A 410 -28.84 9.67 5.12
C GLU A 410 -27.98 10.95 5.06
N ALA A 411 -26.92 11.01 5.84
CA ALA A 411 -26.06 12.19 5.89
C ALA A 411 -25.38 12.51 4.53
N PRO A 412 -24.83 11.54 3.79
CA PRO A 412 -24.33 11.76 2.42
C PRO A 412 -25.41 12.24 1.44
N LEU A 413 -26.63 11.70 1.51
CA LEU A 413 -27.74 12.14 0.65
C LEU A 413 -28.09 13.60 0.89
N ILE A 414 -28.19 13.99 2.15
CA ILE A 414 -28.47 15.39 2.55
C ILE A 414 -27.36 16.30 2.04
N LEU A 415 -26.10 15.93 2.18
CA LEU A 415 -24.98 16.74 1.68
C LEU A 415 -25.05 16.88 0.15
N ARG A 416 -25.31 15.80 -0.59
CA ARG A 416 -25.50 15.83 -2.03
C ARG A 416 -26.58 16.82 -2.42
N ASP A 417 -27.74 16.74 -1.81
CA ASP A 417 -28.90 17.59 -2.14
C ASP A 417 -28.61 19.06 -1.87
N LEU A 418 -27.97 19.38 -0.75
CA LEU A 418 -27.53 20.74 -0.43
C LEU A 418 -26.48 21.28 -1.42
N LEU A 419 -25.55 20.42 -1.85
CA LEU A 419 -24.53 20.80 -2.85
C LEU A 419 -25.15 21.05 -4.22
N VAL A 420 -26.12 20.24 -4.63
CA VAL A 420 -26.88 20.45 -5.88
C VAL A 420 -27.64 21.78 -5.81
N GLU A 421 -28.36 22.03 -4.71
CA GLU A 421 -29.17 23.23 -4.53
C GLU A 421 -28.34 24.51 -4.48
N HIS A 422 -27.25 24.50 -3.67
CA HIS A 422 -26.53 25.73 -3.35
C HIS A 422 -25.29 25.96 -4.22
N ARG A 423 -24.74 24.94 -4.88
CA ARG A 423 -23.50 25.03 -5.66
C ARG A 423 -23.61 24.44 -7.07
N GLY A 424 -24.78 24.00 -7.49
CA GLY A 424 -24.93 23.35 -8.80
C GLY A 424 -24.04 22.10 -8.96
N TYR A 425 -23.79 21.37 -7.88
CA TYR A 425 -22.98 20.17 -7.90
C TYR A 425 -23.61 19.12 -8.82
N LYS A 426 -22.77 18.43 -9.59
CA LYS A 426 -23.21 17.39 -10.49
C LYS A 426 -22.72 16.03 -9.99
N PRO A 427 -23.59 15.27 -9.34
CA PRO A 427 -23.21 13.95 -8.85
C PRO A 427 -22.74 13.04 -9.99
N GLY A 428 -21.63 12.30 -9.76
CA GLY A 428 -21.09 11.34 -10.74
C GLY A 428 -20.26 11.95 -11.87
N GLU A 429 -20.17 13.28 -12.04
CA GLU A 429 -19.23 13.88 -12.99
C GLU A 429 -17.81 13.94 -12.38
N GLN A 430 -16.81 13.37 -13.06
CA GLN A 430 -15.41 13.55 -12.70
C GLN A 430 -15.02 15.03 -12.85
N ALA A 431 -14.18 15.53 -11.94
CA ALA A 431 -13.57 16.83 -12.13
C ALA A 431 -12.74 16.75 -13.43
N LYS A 432 -13.04 17.59 -14.41
CA LYS A 432 -12.11 17.83 -15.51
C LYS A 432 -10.87 18.43 -14.87
N GLU A 433 -9.71 17.84 -15.17
CA GLU A 433 -8.41 18.37 -14.78
C GLU A 433 -8.38 19.89 -15.04
N ALA A 434 -8.08 20.65 -13.99
CA ALA A 434 -7.85 22.11 -14.09
C ALA A 434 -6.34 22.36 -14.20
#